data_21bd9ae882880353b51b6a3c45136984
#
_entry.id   21bd9ae882880353b51b6a3c45136984
#
_cell.length_a   1.000
_cell.length_b   1.000
_cell.length_c   1.000
_cell.angle_alpha   90.00
_cell.angle_beta   90.00
_cell.angle_gamma   90.00
#
_symmetry.space_group_name_H-M   'P 1'
#
loop_
_entity.id
_entity.type
_entity.pdbx_description
1 polymer ?
#
loop_
_entity_poly.entity_id
_entity_poly.type
_entity_poly.pdbx_seq_one_letter_code
_entity_poly.pdbx_strand_id
1 'polypeptide(L)'
;MPADIHPAIARPRFAAALLIALSLLGSACSATPATAQDRVAVEQVLAYADRVRLLGPAELATEITSLGDGGDIPHLQLQLALALVQTHQPVDTARALGLVQRVVASTQPQAAALQPLARLLAARLMEQRRLEDQYDRQSQQIRDAQRRIDQLNERLEAMRAIERSLTPRSPRPAAP
;
A
#
# COMPACT_ATOMS: atom_id res chain seq x y z
N MET A 1 -24.17 -82.46 -38.71
CA MET A 1 -24.14 -81.82 -37.41
C MET A 1 -23.07 -80.72 -37.46
N PRO A 2 -23.40 -79.51 -37.60
CA PRO A 2 -22.43 -78.37 -37.62
C PRO A 2 -22.27 -77.84 -36.17
N ALA A 3 -21.01 -77.59 -35.83
CA ALA A 3 -20.62 -76.97 -34.56
C ALA A 3 -20.69 -75.41 -34.69
N ASP A 4 -21.49 -74.82 -33.84
CA ASP A 4 -21.61 -73.39 -33.72
C ASP A 4 -20.37 -72.84 -32.97
N ILE A 5 -19.61 -71.97 -33.65
CA ILE A 5 -18.50 -71.18 -33.09
C ILE A 5 -19.06 -69.81 -32.80
N HIS A 6 -19.31 -69.53 -31.52
CA HIS A 6 -19.62 -68.19 -31.07
C HIS A 6 -18.35 -67.31 -30.92
N PRO A 7 -18.21 -66.16 -31.55
CA PRO A 7 -17.12 -65.24 -31.30
C PRO A 7 -17.40 -64.43 -29.98
N ALA A 8 -16.48 -64.52 -29.04
CA ALA A 8 -16.48 -63.74 -27.81
C ALA A 8 -16.25 -62.25 -28.12
N ILE A 9 -17.27 -61.41 -27.90
CA ILE A 9 -17.18 -59.99 -28.02
C ILE A 9 -16.40 -59.43 -26.84
N ALA A 10 -15.09 -59.15 -27.06
CA ALA A 10 -14.25 -58.43 -26.12
C ALA A 10 -14.77 -56.96 -25.95
N ARG A 11 -15.27 -56.66 -24.79
CA ARG A 11 -15.78 -55.31 -24.43
C ARG A 11 -14.65 -54.29 -24.36
N PRO A 12 -14.72 -53.13 -25.08
CA PRO A 12 -13.65 -52.12 -25.06
C PRO A 12 -13.76 -51.26 -23.79
N ARG A 13 -13.34 -51.80 -22.65
CA ARG A 13 -13.27 -51.00 -21.41
C ARG A 13 -12.05 -50.10 -21.34
N PHE A 14 -11.06 -50.31 -22.20
CA PHE A 14 -9.84 -49.50 -22.25
C PHE A 14 -9.95 -48.23 -23.10
N ALA A 15 -10.89 -48.14 -24.03
CA ALA A 15 -11.09 -46.93 -24.86
C ALA A 15 -11.74 -45.79 -24.09
N ALA A 16 -12.60 -46.08 -23.11
CA ALA A 16 -13.25 -45.04 -22.30
C ALA A 16 -12.28 -44.40 -21.28
N ALA A 17 -11.32 -45.14 -20.76
CA ALA A 17 -10.32 -44.63 -19.81
C ALA A 17 -9.33 -43.66 -20.48
N LEU A 18 -8.99 -43.89 -21.76
CA LEU A 18 -8.06 -43.04 -22.49
C LEU A 18 -8.66 -41.67 -22.86
N LEU A 19 -9.97 -41.60 -23.14
CA LEU A 19 -10.66 -40.35 -23.46
C LEU A 19 -10.86 -39.43 -22.22
N ILE A 20 -11.00 -40.02 -21.03
CA ILE A 20 -11.11 -39.27 -19.75
C ILE A 20 -9.75 -38.71 -19.35
N ALA A 21 -8.65 -39.40 -19.59
CA ALA A 21 -7.30 -38.93 -19.29
C ALA A 21 -6.89 -37.72 -20.19
N LEU A 22 -7.36 -37.67 -21.45
CA LEU A 22 -7.03 -36.61 -22.39
C LEU A 22 -7.80 -35.30 -22.11
N SER A 23 -8.97 -35.40 -21.43
CA SER A 23 -9.76 -34.19 -21.07
C SER A 23 -9.25 -33.46 -19.81
N LEU A 24 -8.41 -34.09 -18.99
CA LEU A 24 -7.83 -33.51 -17.77
C LEU A 24 -6.54 -32.70 -18.03
N LEU A 25 -5.91 -32.82 -19.20
CA LEU A 25 -4.75 -32.03 -19.59
C LEU A 25 -5.11 -30.67 -20.22
N GLY A 26 -6.37 -30.39 -20.43
CA GLY A 26 -6.87 -29.17 -21.06
C GLY A 26 -7.11 -27.99 -20.13
N SER A 27 -6.87 -28.12 -18.81
CA SER A 27 -6.94 -26.99 -17.86
C SER A 27 -5.62 -26.20 -17.84
N ALA A 28 -5.04 -25.96 -19.00
CA ALA A 28 -4.00 -24.96 -19.17
C ALA A 28 -4.64 -23.60 -18.84
N CYS A 29 -4.07 -22.89 -17.87
CA CYS A 29 -4.37 -21.51 -17.50
C CYS A 29 -4.71 -20.69 -18.73
N SER A 30 -6.00 -20.42 -18.93
CA SER A 30 -6.46 -19.44 -19.92
C SER A 30 -6.09 -18.05 -19.38
N ALA A 31 -4.80 -17.72 -19.43
CA ALA A 31 -4.39 -16.33 -19.40
C ALA A 31 -4.96 -15.70 -20.67
N THR A 32 -6.12 -15.07 -20.54
CA THR A 32 -6.71 -14.28 -21.63
C THR A 32 -5.63 -13.30 -22.08
N PRO A 33 -5.17 -13.34 -23.34
CA PRO A 33 -4.17 -12.38 -23.79
C PRO A 33 -4.75 -10.98 -23.60
N ALA A 34 -3.99 -10.12 -22.86
CA ALA A 34 -4.37 -8.73 -22.67
C ALA A 34 -4.72 -8.11 -24.03
N THR A 35 -5.92 -7.56 -24.15
CA THR A 35 -6.35 -6.92 -25.39
C THR A 35 -5.46 -5.70 -25.65
N ALA A 36 -5.39 -5.22 -26.89
CA ALA A 36 -4.66 -3.99 -27.20
C ALA A 36 -5.16 -2.82 -26.35
N GLN A 37 -6.44 -2.80 -26.03
CA GLN A 37 -7.10 -1.78 -25.22
C GLN A 37 -6.64 -1.84 -23.75
N ASP A 38 -6.44 -3.03 -23.18
CA ASP A 38 -5.91 -3.23 -21.83
C ASP A 38 -4.48 -2.69 -21.67
N ARG A 39 -3.65 -2.91 -22.70
CA ARG A 39 -2.28 -2.38 -22.71
C ARG A 39 -2.26 -0.85 -22.74
N VAL A 40 -3.11 -0.24 -23.57
CA VAL A 40 -3.24 1.21 -23.66
C VAL A 40 -3.67 1.81 -22.32
N ALA A 41 -4.60 1.18 -21.60
CA ALA A 41 -5.03 1.66 -20.28
C ALA A 41 -3.88 1.64 -19.25
N VAL A 42 -3.07 0.58 -19.23
CA VAL A 42 -1.89 0.50 -18.35
C VAL A 42 -0.83 1.53 -18.74
N GLU A 43 -0.54 1.66 -20.03
CA GLU A 43 0.43 2.65 -20.54
C GLU A 43 0.02 4.08 -20.19
N GLN A 44 -1.27 4.42 -20.28
CA GLN A 44 -1.78 5.74 -19.91
C GLN A 44 -1.56 6.04 -18.40
N VAL A 45 -1.80 5.07 -17.52
CA VAL A 45 -1.56 5.24 -16.09
C VAL A 45 -0.06 5.38 -15.78
N LEU A 46 0.80 4.63 -16.47
CA LEU A 46 2.25 4.74 -16.31
C LEU A 46 2.79 6.07 -16.83
N ALA A 47 2.36 6.51 -18.02
CA ALA A 47 2.72 7.81 -18.58
C ALA A 47 2.24 8.95 -17.67
N TYR A 48 1.06 8.80 -17.06
CA TYR A 48 0.57 9.73 -16.04
C TYR A 48 1.48 9.76 -14.81
N ALA A 49 1.90 8.60 -14.30
CA ALA A 49 2.80 8.51 -13.17
C ALA A 49 4.14 9.24 -13.42
N ASP A 50 4.67 9.14 -14.63
CA ASP A 50 5.89 9.84 -15.01
C ASP A 50 5.70 11.37 -15.07
N ARG A 51 4.56 11.82 -15.60
CA ARG A 51 4.21 13.23 -15.67
C ARG A 51 4.00 13.86 -14.29
N VAL A 52 3.19 13.20 -13.45
CA VAL A 52 2.78 13.79 -12.16
C VAL A 52 3.95 13.96 -11.18
N ARG A 53 5.00 13.15 -11.31
CA ARG A 53 6.23 13.28 -10.50
C ARG A 53 7.03 14.55 -10.78
N LEU A 54 6.79 15.19 -11.93
CA LEU A 54 7.48 16.41 -12.35
C LEU A 54 6.71 17.68 -12.01
N LEU A 55 5.47 17.56 -11.53
CA LEU A 55 4.62 18.70 -11.19
C LEU A 55 5.08 19.36 -9.91
N GLY A 56 5.04 20.70 -9.90
CA GLY A 56 5.22 21.49 -8.70
C GLY A 56 3.98 21.41 -7.79
N PRO A 57 4.09 21.85 -6.52
CA PRO A 57 2.99 21.74 -5.54
C PRO A 57 1.69 22.41 -5.99
N ALA A 58 1.75 23.57 -6.63
CA ALA A 58 0.57 24.30 -7.12
C ALA A 58 -0.11 23.58 -8.30
N GLU A 59 0.69 23.08 -9.24
CA GLU A 59 0.22 22.31 -10.38
C GLU A 59 -0.42 20.99 -9.92
N LEU A 60 0.22 20.31 -8.96
CA LEU A 60 -0.29 19.09 -8.36
C LEU A 60 -1.65 19.30 -7.67
N ALA A 61 -1.82 20.39 -6.93
CA ALA A 61 -3.10 20.73 -6.31
C ALA A 61 -4.20 20.98 -7.36
N THR A 62 -3.85 21.65 -8.47
CA THR A 62 -4.76 21.86 -9.59
C THR A 62 -5.14 20.54 -10.26
N GLU A 63 -4.16 19.67 -10.48
CA GLU A 63 -4.37 18.33 -11.07
C GLU A 63 -5.29 17.46 -10.21
N ILE A 64 -5.05 17.41 -8.87
CA ILE A 64 -5.92 16.70 -7.92
C ILE A 64 -7.35 17.24 -7.98
N THR A 65 -7.51 18.56 -8.05
CA THR A 65 -8.83 19.20 -8.14
C THR A 65 -9.53 18.84 -9.45
N SER A 66 -8.80 18.79 -10.55
CA SER A 66 -9.36 18.45 -11.88
C SER A 66 -9.82 16.99 -11.97
N LEU A 67 -9.14 16.06 -11.27
CA LEU A 67 -9.52 14.66 -11.19
C LEU A 67 -10.72 14.40 -10.26
N GLY A 68 -11.03 15.35 -9.37
CA GLY A 68 -12.16 15.26 -8.44
C GLY A 68 -12.03 14.10 -7.44
N ASP A 69 -13.02 13.19 -7.43
CA ASP A 69 -13.03 12.00 -6.59
C ASP A 69 -12.63 10.70 -7.35
N GLY A 70 -12.34 10.84 -8.65
CA GLY A 70 -12.04 9.72 -9.53
C GLY A 70 -13.26 8.88 -9.94
N GLY A 71 -14.44 9.17 -9.40
CA GLY A 71 -15.69 8.44 -9.69
C GLY A 71 -15.55 6.92 -9.61
N ASP A 72 -16.32 6.20 -10.45
CA ASP A 72 -16.24 4.75 -10.59
C ASP A 72 -15.37 4.31 -11.78
N ILE A 73 -14.47 5.17 -12.24
CA ILE A 73 -13.63 4.93 -13.40
C ILE A 73 -12.24 4.45 -12.94
N PRO A 74 -11.86 3.17 -13.16
CA PRO A 74 -10.66 2.59 -12.56
C PRO A 74 -9.35 3.32 -12.89
N HIS A 75 -9.17 3.78 -14.13
CA HIS A 75 -7.95 4.49 -14.51
C HIS A 75 -7.85 5.88 -13.87
N LEU A 76 -8.97 6.62 -13.72
CA LEU A 76 -8.99 7.92 -13.03
C LEU A 76 -8.74 7.75 -11.53
N GLN A 77 -9.26 6.69 -10.91
CA GLN A 77 -8.97 6.38 -9.51
C GLN A 77 -7.47 6.13 -9.29
N LEU A 78 -6.80 5.42 -10.21
CA LEU A 78 -5.35 5.22 -10.12
C LEU A 78 -4.57 6.50 -10.38
N GLN A 79 -4.98 7.32 -11.34
CA GLN A 79 -4.35 8.63 -11.59
C GLN A 79 -4.46 9.55 -10.38
N LEU A 80 -5.66 9.65 -9.79
CA LEU A 80 -5.85 10.42 -8.56
C LEU A 80 -5.03 9.87 -7.40
N ALA A 81 -4.95 8.54 -7.24
CA ALA A 81 -4.12 7.93 -6.21
C ALA A 81 -2.64 8.29 -6.40
N LEU A 82 -2.13 8.24 -7.64
CA LEU A 82 -0.76 8.61 -7.96
C LEU A 82 -0.48 10.09 -7.68
N ALA A 83 -1.42 10.99 -8.00
CA ALA A 83 -1.29 12.41 -7.68
C ALA A 83 -1.28 12.65 -6.17
N LEU A 84 -2.17 12.02 -5.41
CA LEU A 84 -2.23 12.13 -3.95
C LEU A 84 -0.96 11.64 -3.27
N VAL A 85 -0.32 10.59 -3.77
CA VAL A 85 0.96 10.10 -3.23
C VAL A 85 2.07 11.14 -3.35
N GLN A 86 2.07 11.98 -4.39
CA GLN A 86 3.08 13.03 -4.59
C GLN A 86 2.96 14.19 -3.60
N THR A 87 1.85 14.33 -2.89
CA THR A 87 1.72 15.36 -1.85
C THR A 87 2.55 15.05 -0.60
N HIS A 88 2.95 13.79 -0.43
CA HIS A 88 3.65 13.28 0.77
C HIS A 88 2.92 13.55 2.08
N GLN A 89 1.58 13.74 2.03
CA GLN A 89 0.76 13.95 3.22
C GLN A 89 0.15 12.62 3.68
N PRO A 90 0.21 12.27 5.00
CA PRO A 90 -0.35 11.01 5.50
C PRO A 90 -1.85 10.84 5.21
N VAL A 91 -2.61 11.93 5.23
CA VAL A 91 -4.05 11.93 4.90
C VAL A 91 -4.25 11.55 3.44
N ASP A 92 -3.44 12.09 2.53
CA ASP A 92 -3.52 11.82 1.11
C ASP A 92 -3.03 10.39 0.79
N THR A 93 -2.00 9.89 1.48
CA THR A 93 -1.58 8.49 1.41
C THR A 93 -2.74 7.54 1.78
N ALA A 94 -3.50 7.88 2.84
CA ALA A 94 -4.66 7.09 3.23
C ALA A 94 -5.77 7.11 2.18
N ARG A 95 -6.07 8.29 1.60
CA ARG A 95 -7.06 8.46 0.53
C ARG A 95 -6.63 7.70 -0.73
N ALA A 96 -5.36 7.80 -1.12
CA ALA A 96 -4.79 7.08 -2.25
C ALA A 96 -4.94 5.56 -2.08
N LEU A 97 -4.64 5.02 -0.90
CA LEU A 97 -4.83 3.60 -0.60
C LEU A 97 -6.29 3.17 -0.78
N GLY A 98 -7.25 3.97 -0.30
CA GLY A 98 -8.68 3.69 -0.49
C GLY A 98 -9.09 3.64 -1.97
N LEU A 99 -8.57 4.56 -2.80
CA LEU A 99 -8.81 4.57 -4.24
C LEU A 99 -8.25 3.30 -4.92
N VAL A 100 -7.01 2.97 -4.64
CA VAL A 100 -6.35 1.78 -5.19
C VAL A 100 -7.07 0.49 -4.78
N GLN A 101 -7.52 0.39 -3.53
CA GLN A 101 -8.30 -0.77 -3.05
C GLN A 101 -9.64 -0.90 -3.79
N ARG A 102 -10.32 0.20 -4.14
CA ARG A 102 -11.54 0.15 -4.97
C ARG A 102 -11.25 -0.45 -6.35
N VAL A 103 -10.14 -0.08 -6.97
CA VAL A 103 -9.73 -0.68 -8.26
C VAL A 103 -9.44 -2.17 -8.11
N VAL A 104 -8.76 -2.59 -7.03
CA VAL A 104 -8.49 -4.02 -6.76
C VAL A 104 -9.77 -4.82 -6.58
N ALA A 105 -10.78 -4.25 -5.91
CA ALA A 105 -12.06 -4.88 -5.64
C ALA A 105 -13.07 -4.76 -6.81
N SER A 106 -12.77 -3.94 -7.81
CA SER A 106 -13.68 -3.70 -8.93
C SER A 106 -13.88 -4.95 -9.78
N THR A 107 -15.14 -5.23 -10.12
CA THR A 107 -15.53 -6.31 -11.04
C THR A 107 -15.71 -5.82 -12.48
N GLN A 108 -15.45 -4.54 -12.73
CA GLN A 108 -15.58 -3.96 -14.06
C GLN A 108 -14.53 -4.55 -15.03
N PRO A 109 -14.89 -4.85 -16.27
CA PRO A 109 -13.93 -5.37 -17.26
C PRO A 109 -12.71 -4.45 -17.43
N GLN A 110 -12.91 -3.11 -17.41
CA GLN A 110 -11.83 -2.13 -17.55
C GLN A 110 -10.84 -2.13 -16.38
N ALA A 111 -11.25 -2.62 -15.19
CA ALA A 111 -10.36 -2.73 -14.04
C ALA A 111 -9.42 -3.93 -14.15
N ALA A 112 -9.79 -4.98 -14.88
CA ALA A 112 -9.08 -6.26 -14.90
C ALA A 112 -7.60 -6.09 -15.30
N ALA A 113 -7.32 -5.30 -16.33
CA ALA A 113 -5.95 -5.01 -16.78
C ALA A 113 -5.15 -4.15 -15.79
N LEU A 114 -5.83 -3.32 -15.00
CA LEU A 114 -5.22 -2.40 -14.03
C LEU A 114 -5.02 -3.04 -12.66
N GLN A 115 -5.73 -4.13 -12.33
CA GLN A 115 -5.67 -4.79 -11.02
C GLN A 115 -4.25 -5.24 -10.62
N PRO A 116 -3.40 -5.80 -11.48
CA PRO A 116 -2.04 -6.16 -11.09
C PRO A 116 -1.23 -4.94 -10.61
N LEU A 117 -1.32 -3.82 -11.33
CA LEU A 117 -0.70 -2.55 -10.96
C LEU A 117 -1.30 -2.00 -9.66
N ALA A 118 -2.63 -2.04 -9.53
CA ALA A 118 -3.32 -1.62 -8.33
C ALA A 118 -2.91 -2.44 -7.08
N ARG A 119 -2.76 -3.76 -7.20
CA ARG A 119 -2.26 -4.61 -6.09
C ARG A 119 -0.84 -4.24 -5.68
N LEU A 120 0.04 -3.98 -6.64
CA LEU A 120 1.41 -3.53 -6.36
C LEU A 120 1.42 -2.18 -5.62
N LEU A 121 0.63 -1.22 -6.11
CA LEU A 121 0.49 0.10 -5.47
C LEU A 121 -0.12 -0.01 -4.07
N ALA A 122 -1.15 -0.85 -3.87
CA ALA A 122 -1.75 -1.08 -2.56
C ALA A 122 -0.73 -1.62 -1.56
N ALA A 123 0.06 -2.63 -1.96
CA ALA A 123 1.11 -3.18 -1.10
C ALA A 123 2.15 -2.10 -0.72
N ARG A 124 2.56 -1.27 -1.68
CA ARG A 124 3.50 -0.17 -1.44
C ARG A 124 2.94 0.89 -0.50
N LEU A 125 1.68 1.30 -0.69
CA LEU A 125 1.02 2.29 0.15
C LEU A 125 0.75 1.79 1.57
N MET A 126 0.42 0.51 1.74
CA MET A 126 0.29 -0.10 3.07
C MET A 126 1.61 -0.07 3.84
N GLU A 127 2.74 -0.37 3.18
CA GLU A 127 4.05 -0.30 3.81
C GLU A 127 4.46 1.15 4.13
N GLN A 128 4.18 2.09 3.23
CA GLN A 128 4.41 3.51 3.48
C GLN A 128 3.65 3.98 4.72
N ARG A 129 2.36 3.68 4.84
CA ARG A 129 1.57 4.03 6.02
C ARG A 129 2.11 3.42 7.31
N ARG A 130 2.55 2.16 7.25
CA ARG A 130 3.19 1.52 8.40
C ARG A 130 4.44 2.27 8.86
N LEU A 131 5.26 2.76 7.93
CA LEU A 131 6.44 3.56 8.23
C LEU A 131 6.05 4.93 8.81
N GLU A 132 5.04 5.59 8.26
CA GLU A 132 4.49 6.85 8.80
C GLU A 132 4.02 6.67 10.24
N ASP A 133 3.25 5.62 10.55
CA ASP A 133 2.80 5.29 11.90
C ASP A 133 3.97 5.00 12.87
N GLN A 134 5.05 4.38 12.38
CA GLN A 134 6.24 4.13 13.20
C GLN A 134 6.98 5.43 13.50
N TYR A 135 7.12 6.29 12.51
CA TYR A 135 7.75 7.60 12.66
C TYR A 135 7.00 8.48 13.66
N ASP A 136 5.68 8.51 13.58
CA ASP A 136 4.84 9.26 14.51
C ASP A 136 4.99 8.77 15.96
N ARG A 137 5.01 7.44 16.17
CA ARG A 137 5.27 6.85 17.48
C ARG A 137 6.66 7.21 18.03
N GLN A 138 7.69 7.15 17.20
CA GLN A 138 9.05 7.56 17.62
C GLN A 138 9.13 9.04 17.95
N SER A 139 8.52 9.89 17.14
CA SER A 139 8.44 11.33 17.38
C SER A 139 7.74 11.64 18.70
N GLN A 140 6.67 10.91 19.02
CA GLN A 140 5.97 11.03 20.29
C GLN A 140 6.88 10.65 21.48
N GLN A 141 7.58 9.51 21.37
CA GLN A 141 8.52 9.06 22.40
C GLN A 141 9.64 10.07 22.66
N ILE A 142 10.18 10.67 21.60
CA ILE A 142 11.21 11.72 21.73
C ILE A 142 10.65 12.94 22.47
N ARG A 143 9.46 13.41 22.10
CA ARG A 143 8.81 14.54 22.81
C ARG A 143 8.55 14.21 24.26
N ASP A 144 8.13 12.99 24.59
CA ASP A 144 7.89 12.56 25.97
C ASP A 144 9.19 12.45 26.78
N ALA A 145 10.26 11.94 26.17
CA ALA A 145 11.57 11.89 26.80
C ALA A 145 12.11 13.30 27.07
N GLN A 146 11.95 14.22 26.14
CA GLN A 146 12.36 15.61 26.31
C GLN A 146 11.62 16.27 27.49
N ARG A 147 10.30 16.12 27.55
CA ARG A 147 9.51 16.64 28.68
C ARG A 147 9.97 16.10 30.04
N ARG A 148 10.36 14.81 30.09
CA ARG A 148 10.91 14.22 31.33
C ARG A 148 12.27 14.81 31.69
N ILE A 149 13.14 15.06 30.73
CA ILE A 149 14.43 15.71 30.94
C ILE A 149 14.22 17.10 31.49
N ASP A 150 13.33 17.90 30.95
CA ASP A 150 13.04 19.25 31.39
C ASP A 150 12.51 19.24 32.87
N GLN A 151 11.57 18.34 33.16
CA GLN A 151 11.07 18.17 34.53
C GLN A 151 12.16 17.76 35.55
N LEU A 152 13.08 16.88 35.13
CA LEU A 152 14.19 16.48 36.00
C LEU A 152 15.16 17.63 36.23
N ASN A 153 15.45 18.42 35.18
CA ASN A 153 16.30 19.62 35.33
C ASN A 153 15.68 20.64 36.27
N GLU A 154 14.39 20.93 36.14
CA GLU A 154 13.66 21.83 37.08
C GLU A 154 13.75 21.34 38.52
N ARG A 155 13.58 20.03 38.78
CA ARG A 155 13.72 19.44 40.09
C ARG A 155 15.15 19.57 40.67
N LEU A 156 16.15 19.33 39.81
CA LEU A 156 17.55 19.49 40.17
C LEU A 156 17.88 20.94 40.53
N GLU A 157 17.38 21.91 39.79
CA GLU A 157 17.55 23.33 40.09
C GLU A 157 16.86 23.74 41.38
N ALA A 158 15.64 23.23 41.63
CA ALA A 158 14.94 23.46 42.90
C ALA A 158 15.72 22.89 44.08
N MET A 159 16.26 21.67 43.98
CA MET A 159 17.08 21.06 45.03
C MET A 159 18.36 21.86 45.28
N ARG A 160 19.06 22.31 44.23
CA ARG A 160 20.25 23.17 44.35
C ARG A 160 19.92 24.52 44.99
N ALA A 161 18.72 25.07 44.76
CA ALA A 161 18.26 26.30 45.38
C ALA A 161 18.05 26.09 46.91
N ILE A 162 17.47 24.95 47.31
CA ILE A 162 17.29 24.58 48.71
C ILE A 162 18.66 24.38 49.39
N GLU A 163 19.58 23.62 48.77
CA GLU A 163 20.93 23.44 49.33
C GLU A 163 21.65 24.75 49.55
N ARG A 164 21.59 25.67 48.61
CA ARG A 164 22.15 27.02 48.76
C ARG A 164 21.52 27.83 49.88
N SER A 165 20.22 27.64 50.13
CA SER A 165 19.53 28.33 51.23
C SER A 165 19.87 27.75 52.62
N LEU A 166 20.21 26.45 52.66
CA LEU A 166 20.56 25.77 53.89
C LEU A 166 22.05 25.90 54.27
N THR A 167 22.92 26.24 53.30
CA THR A 167 24.34 26.44 53.57
C THR A 167 24.53 27.76 54.35
N PRO A 168 24.98 27.74 55.65
CA PRO A 168 25.15 28.95 56.43
C PRO A 168 26.16 29.87 55.75
N ARG A 169 25.77 31.14 55.59
CA ARG A 169 26.69 32.17 55.11
C ARG A 169 27.80 32.31 56.12
N SER A 170 29.01 31.80 55.78
CA SER A 170 30.17 32.00 56.67
C SER A 170 30.27 33.47 57.08
N PRO A 171 30.39 33.78 58.39
CA PRO A 171 30.51 35.17 58.82
C PRO A 171 31.76 35.78 58.16
N ARG A 172 31.53 36.90 57.47
CA ARG A 172 32.60 37.72 56.89
C ARG A 172 33.58 38.11 58.01
N PRO A 173 34.89 37.79 57.92
CA PRO A 173 35.81 38.23 58.91
C PRO A 173 35.76 39.77 58.99
N ALA A 174 35.56 40.27 60.20
CA ALA A 174 35.61 41.71 60.45
C ALA A 174 37.02 42.19 60.08
N ALA A 175 37.11 43.18 59.22
CA ALA A 175 38.38 43.80 58.89
C ALA A 175 38.90 44.57 60.12
N PRO A 176 40.26 44.61 60.36
CA PRO A 176 40.87 45.29 61.44
C PRO A 176 40.74 46.82 61.38
#